data_a27ef57dfaf8c622fc6d2db5a32176eb
#
_entry.id   a27ef57dfaf8c622fc6d2db5a32176eb
#
_cell.length_a   1.000
_cell.length_b   1.000
_cell.length_c   1.000
_cell.angle_alpha   90.00
_cell.angle_beta   90.00
_cell.angle_gamma   90.00
#
_symmetry.space_group_name_H-M   'P 1'
#
loop_
_entity.id
_entity.type
_entity.pdbx_description
1 polymer ?
#
loop_
_entity_poly.entity_id
_entity_poly.type
_entity_poly.pdbx_seq_one_letter_code
_entity_poly.pdbx_strand_id
1 'polypeptide(L)'
;MALPVNKRVPKILFILFVVAFCVYLVPRVAINFFYYPDDKIYGPDPWSAESVEFTAKDGTRLQGWFIPSSTGPADNAIATIIHAHGNAGNMSAHWPLVSWLPERNFNVFMFDYRGFGKSKGTP
;
A
#
# COMPACT_ATOMS: atom_id res chain seq x y z
N MET A 1 -24.62 56.34 -9.47
CA MET A 1 -23.90 55.90 -10.67
C MET A 1 -23.27 54.56 -10.37
N ALA A 2 -23.83 53.47 -10.91
CA ALA A 2 -23.31 52.11 -10.65
C ALA A 2 -22.09 51.86 -11.54
N LEU A 3 -20.98 51.39 -10.96
CA LEU A 3 -19.77 51.04 -11.70
C LEU A 3 -20.08 49.86 -12.63
N PRO A 4 -19.56 49.84 -13.86
CA PRO A 4 -19.79 48.75 -14.78
C PRO A 4 -19.14 47.45 -14.21
N VAL A 5 -19.97 46.44 -13.94
CA VAL A 5 -19.49 45.11 -13.50
C VAL A 5 -18.71 44.49 -14.67
N ASN A 6 -17.42 44.26 -14.45
CA ASN A 6 -16.57 43.64 -15.46
C ASN A 6 -16.97 42.14 -15.61
N LYS A 7 -17.72 41.84 -16.69
CA LYS A 7 -18.22 40.49 -17.01
C LYS A 7 -17.10 39.44 -17.20
N ARG A 8 -15.83 39.84 -17.29
CA ARG A 8 -14.68 38.91 -17.42
C ARG A 8 -14.28 38.31 -16.06
N VAL A 9 -14.46 39.06 -14.96
CA VAL A 9 -14.08 38.62 -13.62
C VAL A 9 -14.81 37.31 -13.21
N PRO A 10 -16.15 37.22 -13.32
CA PRO A 10 -16.84 35.98 -12.94
C PRO A 10 -16.45 34.78 -13.82
N LYS A 11 -16.14 35.02 -15.11
CA LYS A 11 -15.65 33.95 -15.99
C LYS A 11 -14.27 33.44 -15.56
N ILE A 12 -13.35 34.33 -15.22
CA ILE A 12 -12.01 33.97 -14.75
C ILE A 12 -12.11 33.18 -13.42
N LEU A 13 -12.92 33.66 -12.47
CA LEU A 13 -13.13 33.00 -11.21
C LEU A 13 -13.73 31.59 -11.39
N PHE A 14 -14.68 31.44 -12.31
CA PHE A 14 -15.26 30.13 -12.65
C PHE A 14 -14.21 29.17 -13.24
N ILE A 15 -13.38 29.65 -14.16
CA ILE A 15 -12.29 28.85 -14.75
C ILE A 15 -11.30 28.40 -13.65
N LEU A 16 -10.89 29.33 -12.78
CA LEU A 16 -9.99 29.01 -11.68
C LEU A 16 -10.60 27.98 -10.73
N PHE A 17 -11.89 28.10 -10.42
CA PHE A 17 -12.61 27.12 -9.62
C PHE A 17 -12.62 25.73 -10.27
N VAL A 18 -12.95 25.66 -11.58
CA VAL A 18 -12.96 24.39 -12.31
C VAL A 18 -11.57 23.75 -12.35
N VAL A 19 -10.53 24.55 -12.61
CA VAL A 19 -9.14 24.05 -12.59
C VAL A 19 -8.77 23.53 -11.21
N ALA A 20 -9.03 24.28 -10.15
CA ALA A 20 -8.75 23.86 -8.77
C ALA A 20 -9.53 22.59 -8.41
N PHE A 21 -10.81 22.50 -8.80
CA PHE A 21 -11.64 21.32 -8.61
C PHE A 21 -11.09 20.10 -9.34
N CYS A 22 -10.68 20.25 -10.60
CA CYS A 22 -10.09 19.17 -11.38
C CYS A 22 -8.75 18.72 -10.78
N VAL A 23 -7.87 19.64 -10.40
CA VAL A 23 -6.57 19.32 -9.76
C VAL A 23 -6.77 18.58 -8.44
N TYR A 24 -7.84 18.89 -7.71
CA TYR A 24 -8.17 18.21 -6.46
C TYR A 24 -8.84 16.84 -6.65
N LEU A 25 -9.82 16.77 -7.56
CA LEU A 25 -10.67 15.59 -7.72
C LEU A 25 -10.05 14.51 -8.60
N VAL A 26 -9.42 14.90 -9.72
CA VAL A 26 -8.90 13.94 -10.69
C VAL A 26 -7.90 12.97 -10.08
N PRO A 27 -6.89 13.39 -9.29
CA PRO A 27 -5.96 12.44 -8.66
C PRO A 27 -6.67 11.50 -7.68
N ARG A 28 -7.65 11.98 -6.92
CA ARG A 28 -8.42 11.16 -5.96
C ARG A 28 -9.26 10.09 -6.63
N VAL A 29 -9.84 10.42 -7.77
CA VAL A 29 -10.61 9.44 -8.56
C VAL A 29 -9.66 8.48 -9.26
N ALA A 30 -8.57 9.00 -9.85
CA ALA A 30 -7.60 8.19 -10.59
C ALA A 30 -6.94 7.14 -9.69
N ILE A 31 -6.64 7.45 -8.42
CA ILE A 31 -6.01 6.51 -7.49
C ILE A 31 -6.83 5.23 -7.32
N ASN A 32 -8.18 5.33 -7.32
CA ASN A 32 -9.07 4.17 -7.22
C ASN A 32 -9.07 3.28 -8.48
N PHE A 33 -8.54 3.77 -9.60
CA PHE A 33 -8.37 2.97 -10.82
C PHE A 33 -7.00 2.29 -10.88
N PHE A 34 -6.05 2.74 -10.07
CA PHE A 34 -4.69 2.19 -10.07
C PHE A 34 -4.41 1.27 -8.90
N TYR A 35 -5.10 1.45 -7.77
CA TYR A 35 -4.90 0.66 -6.57
C TYR A 35 -6.16 -0.13 -6.23
N TYR A 36 -5.99 -1.42 -5.99
CA TYR A 36 -7.06 -2.36 -5.64
C TYR A 36 -6.78 -2.97 -4.27
N PRO A 37 -6.86 -2.16 -3.19
CA PRO A 37 -6.65 -2.66 -1.85
C PRO A 37 -7.72 -3.67 -1.49
N ASP A 38 -7.30 -4.76 -0.85
CA ASP A 38 -8.17 -5.83 -0.41
C ASP A 38 -7.73 -6.26 0.99
N ASP A 39 -8.68 -6.36 1.92
CA ASP A 39 -8.48 -6.80 3.30
C ASP A 39 -8.77 -8.30 3.52
N LYS A 40 -9.23 -9.00 2.48
CA LYS A 40 -9.49 -10.42 2.50
C LYS A 40 -8.19 -11.21 2.69
N ILE A 41 -8.18 -12.13 3.65
CA ILE A 41 -7.06 -13.04 3.86
C ILE A 41 -7.20 -14.24 2.91
N TYR A 42 -6.16 -14.50 2.14
CA TYR A 42 -6.08 -15.56 1.15
C TYR A 42 -5.27 -16.73 1.70
N GLY A 43 -5.97 -17.73 2.22
CA GLY A 43 -5.33 -18.90 2.83
C GLY A 43 -4.89 -18.65 4.28
N PRO A 44 -4.35 -19.68 4.93
CA PRO A 44 -3.79 -19.56 6.27
C PRO A 44 -2.48 -18.75 6.24
N ASP A 45 -2.18 -18.08 7.34
CA ASP A 45 -0.85 -17.51 7.56
C ASP A 45 0.20 -18.62 7.44
N PRO A 46 1.41 -18.34 6.90
CA PRO A 46 2.49 -19.32 6.94
C PRO A 46 2.70 -19.81 8.38
N TRP A 47 2.78 -21.12 8.58
CA TRP A 47 2.84 -21.73 9.91
C TRP A 47 4.01 -21.25 10.79
N SER A 48 5.07 -20.73 10.16
CA SER A 48 6.25 -20.16 10.82
C SER A 48 6.30 -18.62 10.79
N ALA A 49 5.23 -17.95 10.31
CA ALA A 49 5.25 -16.51 10.19
C ALA A 49 5.10 -15.84 11.56
N GLU A 50 6.01 -14.93 11.84
CA GLU A 50 5.90 -13.98 12.92
C GLU A 50 5.20 -12.73 12.42
N SER A 51 4.12 -12.35 13.11
CA SER A 51 3.39 -11.11 12.79
C SER A 51 4.20 -9.91 13.26
N VAL A 52 4.48 -8.98 12.34
CA VAL A 52 5.27 -7.77 12.62
C VAL A 52 4.40 -6.54 12.38
N GLU A 53 4.26 -5.69 13.39
CA GLU A 53 3.66 -4.37 13.24
C GLU A 53 4.77 -3.32 13.29
N PHE A 54 4.75 -2.38 12.35
CA PHE A 54 5.68 -1.27 12.31
C PHE A 54 4.98 0.01 11.85
N THR A 55 5.62 1.14 12.09
CA THR A 55 5.01 2.44 11.84
C THR A 55 5.76 3.16 10.73
N ALA A 56 5.03 3.60 9.72
CA ALA A 56 5.55 4.46 8.68
C ALA A 56 5.90 5.85 9.24
N LYS A 57 6.71 6.62 8.52
CA LYS A 57 7.20 7.94 8.96
C LYS A 57 6.09 8.92 9.40
N ASP A 58 4.90 8.79 8.85
CA ASP A 58 3.74 9.64 9.16
C ASP A 58 2.83 9.09 10.27
N GLY A 59 3.26 8.04 10.98
CA GLY A 59 2.50 7.42 12.05
C GLY A 59 1.52 6.33 11.59
N THR A 60 1.40 6.03 10.31
CA THR A 60 0.53 4.97 9.82
C THR A 60 1.06 3.59 10.24
N ARG A 61 0.23 2.78 10.89
CA ARG A 61 0.56 1.40 11.28
C ARG A 61 0.47 0.47 10.08
N LEU A 62 1.53 -0.28 9.85
CA LEU A 62 1.65 -1.27 8.79
C LEU A 62 1.84 -2.65 9.41
N GLN A 63 1.30 -3.64 8.73
CA GLN A 63 1.37 -5.05 9.13
C GLN A 63 2.27 -5.81 8.16
N GLY A 64 3.10 -6.69 8.69
CA GLY A 64 3.95 -7.58 7.93
C GLY A 64 4.06 -8.96 8.54
N TRP A 65 4.69 -9.86 7.82
CA TRP A 65 5.12 -11.18 8.24
C TRP A 65 6.63 -11.30 8.11
N PHE A 66 7.27 -11.78 9.15
CA PHE A 66 8.62 -12.30 9.07
C PHE A 66 8.56 -13.84 9.09
N ILE A 67 9.04 -14.47 8.04
CA ILE A 67 9.07 -15.91 7.89
C ILE A 67 10.54 -16.33 7.90
N PRO A 68 11.01 -16.98 8.98
CA PRO A 68 12.39 -17.42 9.07
C PRO A 68 12.68 -18.57 8.09
N SER A 69 13.96 -18.74 7.78
CA SER A 69 14.46 -19.94 7.09
C SER A 69 14.00 -21.21 7.80
N SER A 70 13.59 -22.21 7.04
CA SER A 70 13.21 -23.52 7.57
C SER A 70 14.39 -24.51 7.67
N THR A 71 15.58 -24.12 7.19
CA THR A 71 16.76 -24.98 7.14
C THR A 71 17.72 -24.78 8.31
N GLY A 72 17.47 -23.78 9.17
CA GLY A 72 18.28 -23.47 10.33
C GLY A 72 17.83 -22.20 11.05
N PRO A 73 18.59 -21.74 12.05
CA PRO A 73 18.31 -20.49 12.73
C PRO A 73 18.25 -19.30 11.76
N ALA A 74 17.35 -18.34 12.00
CA ALA A 74 17.17 -17.17 11.14
C ALA A 74 18.47 -16.37 10.95
N ASP A 75 19.33 -16.31 11.96
CA ASP A 75 20.62 -15.61 11.92
C ASP A 75 21.63 -16.27 10.98
N ASN A 76 21.42 -17.55 10.64
CA ASN A 76 22.27 -18.31 9.72
C ASN A 76 21.72 -18.37 8.30
N ALA A 77 20.61 -17.68 8.03
CA ALA A 77 20.07 -17.57 6.68
C ALA A 77 21.04 -16.80 5.75
N ILE A 78 21.03 -17.18 4.47
CA ILE A 78 21.85 -16.52 3.45
C ILE A 78 21.54 -15.03 3.38
N ALA A 79 20.25 -14.67 3.44
CA ALA A 79 19.79 -13.30 3.48
C ALA A 79 18.32 -13.24 3.91
N THR A 80 17.83 -12.05 4.20
CA THR A 80 16.39 -11.75 4.31
C THR A 80 15.91 -11.09 3.02
N ILE A 81 14.96 -11.74 2.36
CA ILE A 81 14.31 -11.22 1.15
C ILE A 81 13.11 -10.38 1.56
N ILE A 82 13.10 -9.14 1.16
CA ILE A 82 11.93 -8.27 1.33
C ILE A 82 11.06 -8.41 0.08
N HIS A 83 9.85 -8.96 0.25
CA HIS A 83 8.89 -9.10 -0.84
C HIS A 83 7.80 -8.02 -0.73
N ALA A 84 7.80 -7.13 -1.71
CA ALA A 84 6.77 -6.12 -1.90
C ALA A 84 5.71 -6.68 -2.86
N HIS A 85 4.46 -6.80 -2.39
CA HIS A 85 3.37 -7.38 -3.20
C HIS A 85 2.92 -6.47 -4.34
N GLY A 86 2.17 -7.02 -5.29
CA GLY A 86 1.61 -6.26 -6.41
C GLY A 86 0.45 -5.35 -6.02
N ASN A 87 -0.13 -4.73 -7.02
CA ASN A 87 -1.17 -3.70 -6.88
C ASN A 87 -2.55 -4.24 -6.46
N ALA A 88 -2.80 -5.52 -6.59
CA ALA A 88 -4.07 -6.16 -6.23
C ALA A 88 -3.88 -7.20 -5.14
N GLY A 89 -4.89 -7.38 -4.29
CA GLY A 89 -4.81 -8.27 -3.15
C GLY A 89 -3.99 -7.69 -2.00
N ASN A 90 -3.23 -8.52 -1.32
CA ASN A 90 -2.36 -8.17 -0.20
C ASN A 90 -1.25 -9.22 -0.04
N MET A 91 -0.40 -9.11 0.99
CA MET A 91 0.70 -10.04 1.20
C MET A 91 0.24 -11.51 1.26
N SER A 92 -0.94 -11.81 1.82
CA SER A 92 -1.44 -13.19 1.90
C SER A 92 -1.74 -13.81 0.53
N ALA A 93 -2.23 -13.01 -0.41
CA ALA A 93 -2.45 -13.44 -1.80
C ALA A 93 -1.13 -13.69 -2.55
N HIS A 94 -0.06 -13.00 -2.16
CA HIS A 94 1.23 -13.06 -2.82
C HIS A 94 2.23 -14.03 -2.16
N TRP A 95 1.91 -14.55 -0.96
CA TRP A 95 2.74 -15.52 -0.27
C TRP A 95 3.17 -16.72 -1.15
N PRO A 96 2.27 -17.35 -1.93
CA PRO A 96 2.65 -18.50 -2.75
C PRO A 96 3.79 -18.24 -3.73
N LEU A 97 4.02 -16.99 -4.14
CA LEU A 97 5.10 -16.64 -5.08
C LEU A 97 6.49 -16.76 -4.46
N VAL A 98 6.60 -16.67 -3.14
CA VAL A 98 7.88 -16.67 -2.40
C VAL A 98 7.95 -17.76 -1.34
N SER A 99 6.92 -18.59 -1.21
CA SER A 99 6.78 -19.63 -0.18
C SER A 99 7.89 -20.70 -0.20
N TRP A 100 8.60 -20.83 -1.29
CA TRP A 100 9.72 -21.75 -1.48
C TRP A 100 11.06 -21.21 -0.94
N LEU A 101 11.18 -19.93 -0.67
CA LEU A 101 12.42 -19.28 -0.23
C LEU A 101 12.92 -19.79 1.14
N PRO A 102 12.08 -19.98 2.15
CA PRO A 102 12.54 -20.50 3.45
C PRO A 102 13.22 -21.85 3.35
N GLU A 103 12.79 -22.74 2.46
CA GLU A 103 13.42 -24.05 2.22
C GLU A 103 14.77 -23.93 1.50
N ARG A 104 15.11 -22.76 1.00
CA ARG A 104 16.39 -22.45 0.35
C ARG A 104 17.31 -21.60 1.22
N ASN A 105 17.08 -21.61 2.52
CA ASN A 105 17.86 -20.89 3.53
C ASN A 105 17.80 -19.36 3.39
N PHE A 106 16.62 -18.81 3.02
CA PHE A 106 16.35 -17.38 3.07
C PHE A 106 15.27 -17.09 4.12
N ASN A 107 15.43 -16.01 4.85
CA ASN A 107 14.30 -15.41 5.54
C ASN A 107 13.47 -14.62 4.54
N VAL A 108 12.16 -14.50 4.78
CA VAL A 108 11.27 -13.66 3.97
C VAL A 108 10.58 -12.64 4.87
N PHE A 109 10.63 -11.39 4.48
CA PHE A 109 9.83 -10.33 5.08
C PHE A 109 8.84 -9.83 4.05
N MET A 110 7.56 -9.90 4.38
CA MET A 110 6.46 -9.37 3.56
C MET A 110 5.69 -8.33 4.37
N PHE A 111 5.10 -7.37 3.72
CA PHE A 111 4.25 -6.38 4.40
C PHE A 111 3.15 -5.89 3.47
N ASP A 112 2.04 -5.47 4.08
CA ASP A 112 0.94 -4.82 3.39
C ASP A 112 1.18 -3.31 3.27
N TYR A 113 0.99 -2.76 2.07
CA TYR A 113 0.95 -1.32 1.88
C TYR A 113 -0.23 -0.70 2.64
N ARG A 114 -0.24 0.61 2.74
CA ARG A 114 -1.35 1.37 3.32
C ARG A 114 -2.67 0.99 2.66
N GLY A 115 -3.69 0.71 3.48
CA GLY A 115 -5.02 0.34 3.02
C GLY A 115 -5.14 -1.07 2.48
N PHE A 116 -4.03 -1.85 2.43
CA PHE A 116 -4.05 -3.25 2.02
C PHE A 116 -4.02 -4.16 3.26
N GLY A 117 -4.68 -5.33 3.17
CA GLY A 117 -4.70 -6.34 4.20
C GLY A 117 -5.06 -5.78 5.57
N LYS A 118 -4.17 -5.97 6.55
CA LYS A 118 -4.36 -5.47 7.92
C LYS A 118 -3.70 -4.10 8.17
N SER A 119 -2.97 -3.55 7.19
CA SER A 119 -2.36 -2.23 7.29
C SER A 119 -3.38 -1.11 7.32
N LYS A 120 -3.09 -0.04 8.07
CA LYS A 120 -3.97 1.13 8.18
C LYS A 120 -3.68 2.16 7.10
N GLY A 121 -4.52 3.21 7.05
CA GLY A 121 -4.39 4.30 6.08
C GLY A 121 -5.08 4.00 4.76
N THR A 122 -4.74 4.78 3.76
CA THR A 122 -5.21 4.66 2.37
C THR A 122 -4.02 4.75 1.42
N PRO A 123 -4.07 4.09 0.26
CA PRO A 123 -3.04 4.23 -0.77
C PRO A 123 -2.78 5.66 -1.19
#